data_2dfad9719ecb849d64b17e653fa8c050
#
_entry.id   2dfad9719ecb849d64b17e653fa8c050
#
_cell.length_a   1.000
_cell.length_b   1.000
_cell.length_c   1.000
_cell.angle_alpha   90.00
_cell.angle_beta   90.00
_cell.angle_gamma   90.00
#
_symmetry.space_group_name_H-M   'P 1'
#
loop_
_entity.id
_entity.type
_entity.pdbx_description
1 polymer ?
#
loop_
_entity_poly.entity_id
_entity_poly.type
_entity_poly.pdbx_seq_one_letter_code
_entity_poly.pdbx_strand_id
1 'polypeptide(L)'
;AEQVAGSHYQRLHHMLSESNWSRAEVRQQLIVDANAHFGHGAALVFDESAFAKKGDKSVGVARQWNGRLGKTENSQVGVFAALVRNRACALVDGELFVPEHWFDDPERCREAGMPETLEFRTKGEIVLALLLRLRREGLRYSHVVFDAGYGHLPWLLNHLDDEGETFLAEIHADQGIYLANPHPCVPERTSPRGKAPTTLRAQSDSLTVTDWARAQSEAAWRRLSVRPGEKSEVIAEYLTRRVHVWNGKAPTARCWHLLVRREIDGRKLKFCFANVKPQGSLRRLASMQADRHFVERAFE
;
A
#
# COMPACT_ATOMS: atom_id res chain seq x y z
N ALA A 1 -10.96 27.21 -3.45
CA ALA A 1 -11.45 28.57 -3.10
C ALA A 1 -12.96 28.70 -3.33
N GLU A 2 -13.48 28.23 -4.45
CA GLU A 2 -14.92 28.34 -4.79
C GLU A 2 -15.84 27.58 -3.81
N GLN A 3 -15.31 26.57 -3.16
CA GLN A 3 -16.06 25.73 -2.21
C GLN A 3 -15.96 26.22 -0.75
N VAL A 4 -15.14 27.24 -0.48
CA VAL A 4 -14.97 27.79 0.87
C VAL A 4 -15.63 29.15 0.94
N ALA A 5 -16.75 29.24 1.65
CA ALA A 5 -17.51 30.47 1.77
C ALA A 5 -16.65 31.62 2.35
N GLY A 6 -16.69 32.79 1.69
CA GLY A 6 -15.95 33.97 2.10
C GLY A 6 -14.44 33.94 1.79
N SER A 7 -13.92 32.92 1.12
CA SER A 7 -12.51 32.88 0.73
C SER A 7 -12.28 33.61 -0.60
N HIS A 8 -11.19 34.38 -0.64
CA HIS A 8 -10.75 35.08 -1.85
C HIS A 8 -9.62 34.29 -2.50
N TYR A 9 -9.74 33.91 -3.77
CA TYR A 9 -8.77 33.09 -4.50
C TYR A 9 -7.34 33.62 -4.37
N GLN A 10 -7.15 34.92 -4.56
CA GLN A 10 -5.80 35.52 -4.47
C GLN A 10 -5.17 35.39 -3.09
N ARG A 11 -5.96 35.48 -1.99
CA ARG A 11 -5.43 35.28 -0.64
C ARG A 11 -4.98 33.85 -0.41
N LEU A 12 -5.75 32.87 -0.89
CA LEU A 12 -5.35 31.46 -0.80
C LEU A 12 -4.14 31.15 -1.68
N HIS A 13 -4.11 31.72 -2.88
CA HIS A 13 -2.93 31.60 -3.75
C HIS A 13 -1.69 32.18 -3.10
N HIS A 14 -1.77 33.43 -2.58
CA HIS A 14 -0.67 34.08 -1.88
C HIS A 14 -0.22 33.27 -0.65
N MET A 15 -1.15 32.70 0.11
CA MET A 15 -0.83 31.86 1.27
C MET A 15 0.02 30.66 0.84
N LEU A 16 -0.30 30.01 -0.29
CA LEU A 16 0.42 28.82 -0.76
C LEU A 16 1.76 29.15 -1.39
N SER A 17 1.87 30.28 -2.13
CA SER A 17 3.05 30.60 -2.95
C SER A 17 4.03 31.57 -2.28
N GLU A 18 3.54 32.48 -1.43
CA GLU A 18 4.33 33.60 -0.92
C GLU A 18 4.43 33.62 0.62
N SER A 19 3.45 33.05 1.33
CA SER A 19 3.48 33.11 2.79
C SER A 19 4.48 32.11 3.38
N ASN A 20 5.20 32.54 4.38
CA ASN A 20 6.19 31.73 5.08
C ASN A 20 5.48 30.78 6.08
N TRP A 21 5.13 29.58 5.65
CA TRP A 21 4.56 28.54 6.50
C TRP A 21 5.42 27.27 6.52
N SER A 22 5.44 26.61 7.65
CA SER A 22 6.22 25.38 7.86
C SER A 22 5.38 24.16 7.52
N ARG A 23 5.84 23.36 6.54
CA ARG A 23 5.22 22.07 6.21
C ARG A 23 5.19 21.13 7.43
N ALA A 24 6.23 21.18 8.27
CA ALA A 24 6.31 20.34 9.47
C ALA A 24 5.24 20.72 10.49
N GLU A 25 5.03 22.02 10.74
CA GLU A 25 4.01 22.50 11.68
C GLU A 25 2.59 22.18 11.19
N VAL A 26 2.31 22.39 9.90
CA VAL A 26 1.02 22.00 9.29
C VAL A 26 0.77 20.51 9.45
N ARG A 27 1.77 19.67 9.16
CA ARG A 27 1.63 18.21 9.34
C ARG A 27 1.40 17.85 10.81
N GLN A 28 2.12 18.48 11.74
CA GLN A 28 1.92 18.23 13.15
C GLN A 28 0.50 18.58 13.61
N GLN A 29 -0.04 19.71 13.16
CA GLN A 29 -1.42 20.07 13.44
C GLN A 29 -2.41 19.07 12.82
N LEU A 30 -2.18 18.63 11.57
CA LEU A 30 -2.98 17.58 10.93
C LEU A 30 -2.99 16.28 11.73
N ILE A 31 -1.85 15.88 12.32
CA ILE A 31 -1.76 14.68 13.17
C ILE A 31 -2.57 14.84 14.45
N VAL A 32 -2.51 16.01 15.08
CA VAL A 32 -3.32 16.32 16.29
C VAL A 32 -4.80 16.20 15.97
N ASP A 33 -5.26 16.87 14.90
CA ASP A 33 -6.66 16.89 14.50
C ASP A 33 -7.13 15.50 14.06
N ALA A 34 -6.31 14.79 13.30
CA ALA A 34 -6.58 13.43 12.86
C ALA A 34 -6.70 12.46 14.06
N ASN A 35 -5.79 12.55 15.02
CA ASN A 35 -5.86 11.73 16.25
C ASN A 35 -7.11 12.01 17.07
N ALA A 36 -7.53 13.28 17.15
CA ALA A 36 -8.76 13.67 17.83
C ALA A 36 -10.02 13.13 17.13
N HIS A 37 -10.04 13.18 15.80
CA HIS A 37 -11.19 12.79 15.00
C HIS A 37 -11.30 11.27 14.77
N PHE A 38 -10.20 10.59 14.44
CA PHE A 38 -10.18 9.18 14.05
C PHE A 38 -9.86 8.23 15.21
N GLY A 39 -9.02 8.66 16.15
CA GLY A 39 -8.56 7.84 17.27
C GLY A 39 -7.78 6.60 16.85
N HIS A 40 -7.61 5.64 17.76
CA HIS A 40 -6.79 4.43 17.54
C HIS A 40 -7.40 3.38 16.59
N GLY A 41 -8.64 3.51 16.18
CA GLY A 41 -9.35 2.49 15.40
C GLY A 41 -9.26 2.68 13.88
N ALA A 42 -8.57 3.73 13.41
CA ALA A 42 -8.44 4.02 11.99
C ALA A 42 -7.45 3.09 11.29
N ALA A 43 -7.64 2.86 10.00
CA ALA A 43 -6.64 2.30 9.10
C ALA A 43 -5.75 3.42 8.56
N LEU A 44 -4.44 3.17 8.47
CA LEU A 44 -3.51 4.01 7.72
C LEU A 44 -3.35 3.41 6.32
N VAL A 45 -3.87 4.11 5.31
CA VAL A 45 -3.89 3.65 3.92
C VAL A 45 -2.86 4.41 3.12
N PHE A 46 -2.02 3.70 2.39
CA PHE A 46 -1.10 4.30 1.42
C PHE A 46 -1.61 4.09 0.01
N ASP A 47 -1.60 5.14 -0.79
CA ASP A 47 -2.01 5.09 -2.19
C ASP A 47 -1.33 6.21 -2.99
N GLU A 48 -1.39 6.11 -4.31
CA GLU A 48 -0.79 7.07 -5.23
C GLU A 48 -1.86 7.92 -5.90
N SER A 49 -1.52 9.18 -6.15
CA SER A 49 -2.32 10.02 -7.03
C SER A 49 -1.44 10.69 -8.07
N ALA A 50 -1.89 10.69 -9.32
CA ALA A 50 -1.17 11.26 -10.44
C ALA A 50 -1.84 12.53 -10.95
N PHE A 51 -1.03 13.56 -11.16
CA PHE A 51 -1.44 14.86 -11.66
C PHE A 51 -0.90 15.05 -13.08
N ALA A 52 -1.77 15.05 -14.09
CA ALA A 52 -1.38 15.26 -15.48
C ALA A 52 -0.76 16.66 -15.65
N LYS A 53 0.35 16.73 -16.38
CA LYS A 53 1.11 17.93 -16.67
C LYS A 53 1.27 18.13 -18.18
N LYS A 54 1.22 19.38 -18.63
CA LYS A 54 1.44 19.72 -20.04
C LYS A 54 2.92 19.93 -20.38
N GLY A 55 3.73 20.37 -19.41
CA GLY A 55 5.16 20.63 -19.57
C GLY A 55 6.03 19.58 -18.88
N ASP A 56 7.34 19.73 -19.01
CA ASP A 56 8.38 18.83 -18.53
C ASP A 56 9.26 19.44 -17.42
N LYS A 57 9.04 20.70 -17.07
CA LYS A 57 9.90 21.46 -16.14
C LYS A 57 9.57 21.27 -14.64
N SER A 58 8.40 20.74 -14.31
CA SER A 58 8.05 20.51 -12.89
C SER A 58 8.77 19.27 -12.37
N VAL A 59 9.37 19.35 -11.17
CA VAL A 59 10.09 18.22 -10.53
C VAL A 59 9.24 16.94 -10.55
N GLY A 60 9.85 15.83 -10.98
CA GLY A 60 9.22 14.51 -11.01
C GLY A 60 8.26 14.26 -12.17
N VAL A 61 8.10 15.21 -13.10
CA VAL A 61 7.30 15.00 -14.32
C VAL A 61 7.96 13.97 -15.22
N ALA A 62 7.19 12.97 -15.59
CA ALA A 62 7.58 11.93 -16.53
C ALA A 62 6.34 11.25 -17.13
N ARG A 63 6.54 10.45 -18.19
CA ARG A 63 5.52 9.54 -18.69
C ARG A 63 5.36 8.39 -17.70
N GLN A 64 4.30 8.45 -16.90
CA GLN A 64 3.99 7.52 -15.83
C GLN A 64 2.55 7.03 -15.95
N TRP A 65 2.24 5.89 -15.34
CA TRP A 65 0.86 5.43 -15.22
C TRP A 65 0.04 6.44 -14.42
N ASN A 66 -1.04 6.90 -15.01
CA ASN A 66 -2.00 7.79 -14.36
C ASN A 66 -3.30 7.03 -14.13
N GLY A 67 -3.52 6.58 -12.90
CA GLY A 67 -4.70 5.78 -12.52
C GLY A 67 -6.02 6.51 -12.77
N ARG A 68 -6.06 7.84 -12.62
CA ARG A 68 -7.25 8.67 -12.89
C ARG A 68 -7.64 8.70 -14.37
N LEU A 69 -6.64 8.58 -15.25
CA LEU A 69 -6.85 8.59 -16.71
C LEU A 69 -6.86 7.18 -17.30
N GLY A 70 -6.47 6.16 -16.53
CA GLY A 70 -6.37 4.77 -16.99
C GLY A 70 -5.32 4.55 -18.09
N LYS A 71 -4.30 5.40 -18.19
CA LYS A 71 -3.26 5.34 -19.23
C LYS A 71 -1.93 5.90 -18.74
N THR A 72 -0.86 5.60 -19.48
CA THR A 72 0.43 6.28 -19.30
C THR A 72 0.33 7.70 -19.88
N GLU A 73 0.58 8.70 -19.04
CA GLU A 73 0.49 10.12 -19.40
C GLU A 73 1.63 10.89 -18.74
N ASN A 74 1.94 12.06 -19.29
CA ASN A 74 2.89 13.00 -18.68
C ASN A 74 2.31 13.50 -17.36
N SER A 75 2.90 13.10 -16.25
CA SER A 75 2.32 13.27 -14.92
C SER A 75 3.38 13.46 -13.84
N GLN A 76 3.02 14.14 -12.76
CA GLN A 76 3.65 13.99 -11.46
C GLN A 76 2.86 12.98 -10.64
N VAL A 77 3.56 12.13 -9.89
CA VAL A 77 2.95 11.14 -9.01
C VAL A 77 3.31 11.46 -7.57
N GLY A 78 2.31 11.60 -6.72
CA GLY A 78 2.48 11.69 -5.27
C GLY A 78 2.11 10.37 -4.61
N VAL A 79 2.89 9.99 -3.60
CA VAL A 79 2.58 8.91 -2.66
C VAL A 79 1.99 9.54 -1.41
N PHE A 80 0.81 9.12 -1.01
CA PHE A 80 0.05 9.72 0.08
C PHE A 80 -0.27 8.72 1.17
N ALA A 81 -0.36 9.24 2.39
CA ALA A 81 -0.85 8.54 3.57
C ALA A 81 -2.18 9.15 4.00
N ALA A 82 -3.19 8.33 4.19
CA ALA A 82 -4.52 8.74 4.63
C ALA A 82 -5.00 7.91 5.81
N LEU A 83 -5.62 8.55 6.80
CA LEU A 83 -6.41 7.85 7.80
C LEU A 83 -7.82 7.60 7.30
N VAL A 84 -8.27 6.37 7.48
CA VAL A 84 -9.62 5.93 7.11
C VAL A 84 -10.30 5.30 8.30
N ARG A 85 -11.52 5.72 8.61
CA ARG A 85 -12.39 5.08 9.61
C ARG A 85 -13.85 5.24 9.21
N ASN A 86 -14.56 4.13 9.10
CA ASN A 86 -15.95 4.11 8.63
C ASN A 86 -16.06 4.70 7.21
N ARG A 87 -16.59 5.92 7.09
CA ARG A 87 -16.71 6.67 5.82
C ARG A 87 -15.83 7.91 5.77
N ALA A 88 -15.21 8.25 6.87
CA ALA A 88 -14.31 9.39 6.96
C ALA A 88 -12.93 9.01 6.43
N CYS A 89 -12.34 9.91 5.65
CA CYS A 89 -10.99 9.80 5.15
C CYS A 89 -10.31 11.16 5.23
N ALA A 90 -9.06 11.21 5.66
CA ALA A 90 -8.26 12.42 5.68
C ALA A 90 -6.81 12.12 5.29
N LEU A 91 -6.26 12.90 4.35
CA LEU A 91 -4.83 12.88 4.05
C LEU A 91 -4.05 13.42 5.26
N VAL A 92 -3.03 12.71 5.68
CA VAL A 92 -2.19 13.09 6.83
C VAL A 92 -0.75 13.40 6.45
N ASP A 93 -0.27 12.86 5.36
CA ASP A 93 1.05 13.18 4.79
C ASP A 93 1.11 12.78 3.32
N GLY A 94 2.14 13.21 2.62
CA GLY A 94 2.40 12.83 1.24
C GLY A 94 3.76 13.30 0.77
N GLU A 95 4.28 12.63 -0.25
CA GLU A 95 5.56 12.94 -0.84
C GLU A 95 5.54 12.74 -2.35
N LEU A 96 6.21 13.65 -3.07
CA LEU A 96 6.35 13.56 -4.51
C LEU A 96 7.33 12.43 -4.86
N PHE A 97 6.92 11.52 -5.73
CA PHE A 97 7.82 10.57 -6.35
C PHE A 97 8.59 11.24 -7.47
N VAL A 98 9.91 11.20 -7.40
CA VAL A 98 10.80 11.68 -8.46
C VAL A 98 11.43 10.46 -9.13
N PRO A 99 11.11 10.18 -10.41
CA PRO A 99 11.70 9.07 -11.16
C PRO A 99 13.23 9.15 -11.24
N GLU A 100 13.89 7.98 -11.24
CA GLU A 100 15.35 7.86 -11.19
C GLU A 100 16.10 8.68 -12.26
N HIS A 101 15.60 8.70 -13.48
CA HIS A 101 16.21 9.45 -14.60
C HIS A 101 16.27 10.98 -14.41
N TRP A 102 15.56 11.53 -13.41
CA TRP A 102 15.72 12.94 -13.03
C TRP A 102 17.10 13.19 -12.42
N PHE A 103 17.61 12.25 -11.65
CA PHE A 103 18.90 12.35 -10.96
C PHE A 103 20.09 12.20 -11.90
N ASP A 104 19.86 11.74 -13.14
CA ASP A 104 20.86 11.67 -14.21
C ASP A 104 21.05 13.02 -14.91
N ASP A 105 20.19 14.03 -14.65
CA ASP A 105 20.23 15.36 -15.25
C ASP A 105 20.29 16.47 -14.18
N PRO A 106 21.49 16.77 -13.66
CA PRO A 106 21.67 17.78 -12.59
C PRO A 106 21.29 19.21 -13.01
N GLU A 107 21.40 19.53 -14.31
CA GLU A 107 21.02 20.85 -14.81
C GLU A 107 19.51 21.04 -14.77
N ARG A 108 18.76 20.07 -15.26
CA ARG A 108 17.30 20.02 -15.16
C ARG A 108 16.82 20.08 -13.71
N CYS A 109 17.47 19.33 -12.81
CA CYS A 109 17.15 19.36 -11.39
C CYS A 109 17.30 20.76 -10.80
N ARG A 110 18.38 21.44 -11.13
CA ARG A 110 18.69 22.80 -10.67
C ARG A 110 17.70 23.82 -11.23
N GLU A 111 17.39 23.75 -12.53
CA GLU A 111 16.39 24.63 -13.18
C GLU A 111 14.98 24.44 -12.57
N ALA A 112 14.63 23.22 -12.22
CA ALA A 112 13.35 22.88 -11.59
C ALA A 112 13.28 23.23 -10.11
N GLY A 113 14.38 23.70 -9.48
CA GLY A 113 14.47 24.00 -8.05
C GLY A 113 14.45 22.75 -7.18
N MET A 114 14.92 21.60 -7.66
CA MET A 114 15.01 20.37 -6.87
C MET A 114 16.12 20.53 -5.82
N PRO A 115 15.86 20.19 -4.53
CA PRO A 115 16.89 20.26 -3.50
C PRO A 115 18.07 19.32 -3.82
N GLU A 116 19.30 19.81 -3.67
CA GLU A 116 20.53 19.03 -3.91
C GLU A 116 20.66 17.83 -2.95
N THR A 117 20.01 17.91 -1.79
CA THR A 117 19.99 16.82 -0.79
C THR A 117 18.97 15.75 -1.06
N LEU A 118 18.15 15.90 -2.12
CA LEU A 118 17.15 14.90 -2.45
C LEU A 118 17.81 13.73 -3.15
N GLU A 119 17.66 12.54 -2.58
CA GLU A 119 18.13 11.28 -3.15
C GLU A 119 16.98 10.51 -3.79
N PHE A 120 17.30 9.67 -4.78
CA PHE A 120 16.32 8.77 -5.38
C PHE A 120 15.78 7.80 -4.33
N ARG A 121 14.46 7.64 -4.33
CA ARG A 121 13.74 6.64 -3.56
C ARG A 121 12.64 6.01 -4.41
N THR A 122 12.55 4.70 -4.34
CA THR A 122 11.40 3.96 -4.88
C THR A 122 10.12 4.35 -4.11
N LYS A 123 8.97 4.14 -4.72
CA LYS A 123 7.68 4.40 -4.06
C LYS A 123 7.51 3.62 -2.76
N GLY A 124 8.01 2.37 -2.71
CA GLY A 124 8.01 1.56 -1.49
C GLY A 124 8.85 2.17 -0.36
N GLU A 125 10.03 2.72 -0.69
CA GLU A 125 10.89 3.43 0.28
C GLU A 125 10.26 4.73 0.76
N ILE A 126 9.54 5.43 -0.13
CA ILE A 126 8.74 6.62 0.26
C ILE A 126 7.64 6.22 1.25
N VAL A 127 6.89 5.15 0.97
CA VAL A 127 5.87 4.61 1.90
C VAL A 127 6.47 4.31 3.26
N LEU A 128 7.60 3.61 3.30
CA LEU A 128 8.28 3.29 4.57
C LEU A 128 8.72 4.56 5.30
N ALA A 129 9.29 5.52 4.60
CA ALA A 129 9.72 6.80 5.18
C ALA A 129 8.53 7.60 5.75
N LEU A 130 7.40 7.64 5.02
CA LEU A 130 6.16 8.26 5.50
C LEU A 130 5.64 7.57 6.76
N LEU A 131 5.57 6.25 6.77
CA LEU A 131 5.12 5.46 7.92
C LEU A 131 5.96 5.73 9.16
N LEU A 132 7.29 5.62 9.04
CA LEU A 132 8.22 5.84 10.15
C LEU A 132 8.14 7.29 10.68
N ARG A 133 7.96 8.28 9.79
CA ARG A 133 7.76 9.68 10.15
C ARG A 133 6.48 9.88 10.95
N LEU A 134 5.36 9.37 10.44
CA LEU A 134 4.04 9.47 11.08
C LEU A 134 4.01 8.80 12.45
N ARG A 135 4.64 7.61 12.59
CA ARG A 135 4.82 6.94 13.89
C ARG A 135 5.59 7.81 14.89
N ARG A 136 6.74 8.33 14.46
CA ARG A 136 7.60 9.18 15.31
C ARG A 136 6.87 10.46 15.74
N GLU A 137 6.02 11.02 14.90
CA GLU A 137 5.22 12.20 15.17
C GLU A 137 3.93 11.90 15.94
N GLY A 138 3.66 10.63 16.28
CA GLY A 138 2.60 10.22 17.19
C GLY A 138 1.23 10.03 16.54
N LEU A 139 1.17 9.77 15.22
CA LEU A 139 -0.09 9.40 14.55
C LEU A 139 -0.62 8.08 15.12
N ARG A 140 -1.92 8.03 15.39
CA ARG A 140 -2.62 6.87 15.94
C ARG A 140 -3.42 6.15 14.86
N TYR A 141 -3.17 4.86 14.71
CA TYR A 141 -3.90 3.97 13.80
C TYR A 141 -3.88 2.54 14.34
N SER A 142 -4.64 1.65 13.74
CA SER A 142 -4.76 0.24 14.16
C SER A 142 -4.03 -0.73 13.25
N HIS A 143 -3.90 -0.41 11.98
CA HIS A 143 -3.26 -1.24 10.95
C HIS A 143 -2.97 -0.43 9.69
N VAL A 144 -2.10 -0.95 8.87
CA VAL A 144 -1.71 -0.36 7.59
C VAL A 144 -2.36 -1.13 6.43
N VAL A 145 -2.79 -0.42 5.39
CA VAL A 145 -3.42 -1.03 4.22
C VAL A 145 -2.72 -0.56 2.94
N PHE A 146 -2.44 -1.53 2.05
CA PHE A 146 -1.77 -1.29 0.78
C PHE A 146 -2.55 -1.89 -0.39
N ASP A 147 -2.34 -1.30 -1.56
CA ASP A 147 -2.74 -1.90 -2.82
C ASP A 147 -1.73 -2.96 -3.32
N ALA A 148 -2.02 -3.57 -4.48
CA ALA A 148 -1.13 -4.56 -5.08
C ALA A 148 0.20 -3.98 -5.57
N GLY A 149 0.28 -2.67 -5.79
CA GLY A 149 1.52 -1.97 -6.13
C GLY A 149 2.56 -2.01 -5.03
N TYR A 150 2.13 -2.12 -3.76
CA TYR A 150 3.01 -2.28 -2.60
C TYR A 150 2.99 -3.72 -2.06
N GLY A 151 1.87 -4.42 -2.20
CA GLY A 151 1.73 -5.80 -1.72
C GLY A 151 2.63 -6.81 -2.43
N HIS A 152 3.18 -6.48 -3.60
CA HIS A 152 4.18 -7.29 -4.30
C HIS A 152 5.64 -7.04 -3.84
N LEU A 153 5.86 -6.18 -2.84
CA LEU A 153 7.18 -5.86 -2.30
C LEU A 153 7.50 -6.69 -1.04
N PRO A 154 8.11 -7.88 -1.15
CA PRO A 154 8.34 -8.76 0.01
C PRO A 154 9.21 -8.11 1.08
N TRP A 155 10.15 -7.26 0.70
CA TRP A 155 11.02 -6.56 1.64
C TRP A 155 10.22 -5.62 2.55
N LEU A 156 9.24 -4.89 1.99
CA LEU A 156 8.39 -3.97 2.75
C LEU A 156 7.49 -4.73 3.73
N LEU A 157 6.79 -5.78 3.25
CA LEU A 157 5.90 -6.58 4.10
C LEU A 157 6.67 -7.31 5.21
N ASN A 158 7.86 -7.82 4.91
CA ASN A 158 8.73 -8.44 5.91
C ASN A 158 9.20 -7.44 6.97
N HIS A 159 9.61 -6.24 6.54
CA HIS A 159 10.02 -5.17 7.45
C HIS A 159 8.87 -4.79 8.41
N LEU A 160 7.65 -4.62 7.89
CA LEU A 160 6.48 -4.31 8.70
C LEU A 160 6.17 -5.42 9.72
N ASP A 161 6.28 -6.67 9.30
CA ASP A 161 6.07 -7.83 10.16
C ASP A 161 7.12 -7.90 11.30
N ASP A 162 8.39 -7.64 10.97
CA ASP A 162 9.50 -7.60 11.93
C ASP A 162 9.35 -6.47 12.95
N GLU A 163 8.83 -5.31 12.52
CA GLU A 163 8.52 -4.16 13.38
C GLU A 163 7.22 -4.30 14.19
N GLY A 164 6.49 -5.41 13.99
CA GLY A 164 5.21 -5.66 14.67
C GLY A 164 4.05 -4.81 14.16
N GLU A 165 4.20 -4.19 12.98
CA GLU A 165 3.11 -3.47 12.34
C GLU A 165 2.07 -4.43 11.80
N THR A 166 0.81 -4.22 12.17
CA THR A 166 -0.30 -4.97 11.58
C THR A 166 -0.61 -4.42 10.20
N PHE A 167 -0.63 -5.26 9.19
CA PHE A 167 -0.96 -4.84 7.84
C PHE A 167 -1.97 -5.75 7.14
N LEU A 168 -2.61 -5.20 6.10
CA LEU A 168 -3.30 -5.91 5.04
C LEU A 168 -2.83 -5.34 3.70
N ALA A 169 -2.30 -6.19 2.81
CA ALA A 169 -1.79 -5.79 1.50
C ALA A 169 -2.50 -6.58 0.39
N GLU A 170 -3.10 -5.90 -0.59
CA GLU A 170 -3.55 -6.56 -1.82
C GLU A 170 -2.34 -7.13 -2.56
N ILE A 171 -2.50 -8.31 -3.18
CA ILE A 171 -1.45 -9.02 -3.90
C ILE A 171 -1.94 -9.43 -5.28
N HIS A 172 -0.99 -9.74 -6.17
CA HIS A 172 -1.30 -10.24 -7.50
C HIS A 172 -1.88 -11.65 -7.49
N ALA A 173 -2.66 -11.98 -8.51
CA ALA A 173 -3.37 -13.25 -8.64
C ALA A 173 -2.45 -14.47 -8.86
N ASP A 174 -1.22 -14.24 -9.31
CA ASP A 174 -0.17 -15.24 -9.55
C ASP A 174 0.78 -15.42 -8.34
N GLN A 175 0.52 -14.71 -7.23
CA GLN A 175 1.35 -14.82 -6.02
C GLN A 175 1.42 -16.27 -5.53
N GLY A 176 2.65 -16.76 -5.39
CA GLY A 176 2.93 -18.10 -4.86
C GLY A 176 2.76 -18.18 -3.34
N ILE A 177 2.18 -19.28 -2.89
CA ILE A 177 1.99 -19.62 -1.47
C ILE A 177 2.32 -21.08 -1.21
N TYR A 178 2.58 -21.40 0.06
CA TYR A 178 2.74 -22.77 0.56
C TYR A 178 1.69 -23.05 1.63
N LEU A 179 1.05 -24.21 1.54
CA LEU A 179 0.01 -24.61 2.52
C LEU A 179 0.58 -25.14 3.83
N ALA A 180 1.85 -25.57 3.80
CA ALA A 180 2.64 -25.95 4.96
C ALA A 180 3.97 -25.18 4.92
N ASN A 181 4.74 -25.19 6.02
CA ASN A 181 6.05 -24.56 6.02
C ASN A 181 6.95 -25.21 4.96
N PRO A 182 7.49 -24.44 4.01
CA PRO A 182 8.33 -24.98 2.97
C PRO A 182 9.74 -25.40 3.45
N HIS A 183 10.11 -25.15 4.70
CA HIS A 183 11.42 -25.45 5.30
C HIS A 183 12.59 -25.17 4.35
N PRO A 184 12.84 -23.91 3.96
CA PRO A 184 13.90 -23.59 3.01
C PRO A 184 15.25 -24.05 3.51
N CYS A 185 15.98 -24.81 2.71
CA CYS A 185 17.35 -25.23 3.03
C CYS A 185 18.22 -25.21 1.78
N VAL A 186 19.53 -25.20 1.98
CA VAL A 186 20.48 -25.47 0.90
C VAL A 186 20.49 -26.99 0.66
N PRO A 187 20.16 -27.45 -0.57
CA PRO A 187 20.15 -28.87 -0.88
C PRO A 187 21.49 -29.54 -0.63
N GLU A 188 21.48 -30.77 -0.16
CA GLU A 188 22.68 -31.56 -0.05
C GLU A 188 23.32 -31.82 -1.42
N ARG A 189 24.63 -31.87 -1.45
CA ARG A 189 25.37 -32.20 -2.67
C ARG A 189 25.17 -33.67 -3.05
N THR A 190 24.50 -33.92 -4.15
CA THR A 190 24.19 -35.28 -4.64
C THR A 190 25.27 -35.85 -5.57
N SER A 191 26.19 -35.00 -6.07
CA SER A 191 27.26 -35.44 -6.96
C SER A 191 28.62 -34.84 -6.54
N PRO A 192 29.71 -35.58 -6.59
CA PRO A 192 31.04 -35.06 -6.35
C PRO A 192 31.52 -34.11 -7.45
N ARG A 193 30.87 -34.15 -8.64
CA ARG A 193 31.17 -33.27 -9.78
C ARG A 193 30.31 -32.01 -9.76
N GLY A 194 30.89 -30.90 -10.18
CA GLY A 194 30.20 -29.59 -10.25
C GLY A 194 30.28 -28.77 -8.94
N LYS A 195 29.76 -27.55 -8.99
CA LYS A 195 29.73 -26.62 -7.84
C LYS A 195 28.67 -27.08 -6.82
N ALA A 196 29.02 -27.04 -5.54
CA ALA A 196 28.06 -27.33 -4.47
C ALA A 196 26.88 -26.31 -4.50
N PRO A 197 25.66 -26.75 -4.21
CA PRO A 197 24.52 -25.82 -4.05
C PRO A 197 24.84 -24.80 -2.95
N THR A 198 24.46 -23.54 -3.19
CA THR A 198 24.60 -22.43 -2.21
C THR A 198 23.28 -21.68 -2.01
N THR A 199 22.30 -21.98 -2.83
CA THR A 199 21.01 -21.26 -2.84
C THR A 199 19.97 -22.08 -2.10
N LEU A 200 19.21 -21.39 -1.22
CA LEU A 200 18.06 -21.98 -0.53
C LEU A 200 17.00 -22.45 -1.53
N ARG A 201 16.37 -23.56 -1.23
CA ARG A 201 15.22 -24.10 -1.96
C ARG A 201 14.14 -24.53 -0.98
N ALA A 202 12.88 -24.32 -1.36
CA ALA A 202 11.75 -24.89 -0.65
C ALA A 202 11.75 -26.41 -0.76
N GLN A 203 11.33 -27.10 0.30
CA GLN A 203 11.20 -28.56 0.32
C GLN A 203 9.81 -29.04 -0.10
N SER A 204 8.90 -28.13 -0.41
CA SER A 204 7.54 -28.40 -0.89
C SER A 204 7.21 -27.50 -2.07
N ASP A 205 6.22 -27.94 -2.86
CA ASP A 205 5.75 -27.17 -4.00
C ASP A 205 4.89 -25.99 -3.55
N SER A 206 5.02 -24.89 -4.27
CA SER A 206 4.13 -23.74 -4.18
C SER A 206 2.95 -23.87 -5.15
N LEU A 207 1.86 -23.22 -4.82
CA LEU A 207 0.73 -23.02 -5.73
C LEU A 207 0.36 -21.54 -5.76
N THR A 208 -0.32 -21.07 -6.81
CA THR A 208 -0.78 -19.70 -6.87
C THR A 208 -1.98 -19.49 -5.95
N VAL A 209 -2.18 -18.24 -5.47
CA VAL A 209 -3.39 -17.89 -4.69
C VAL A 209 -4.66 -18.11 -5.51
N THR A 210 -4.58 -17.95 -6.83
CA THR A 210 -5.71 -18.21 -7.77
C THR A 210 -6.07 -19.69 -7.82
N ASP A 211 -5.08 -20.58 -8.00
CA ASP A 211 -5.31 -22.01 -8.07
C ASP A 211 -5.87 -22.54 -6.75
N TRP A 212 -5.29 -22.06 -5.64
CA TRP A 212 -5.84 -22.40 -4.33
C TRP A 212 -7.30 -21.97 -4.17
N ALA A 213 -7.65 -20.73 -4.52
CA ALA A 213 -9.01 -20.22 -4.37
C ALA A 213 -10.02 -20.96 -5.25
N ARG A 214 -9.64 -21.30 -6.48
CA ARG A 214 -10.51 -22.05 -7.43
C ARG A 214 -10.75 -23.50 -7.01
N ALA A 215 -9.82 -24.09 -6.26
CA ALA A 215 -9.96 -25.45 -5.73
C ALA A 215 -10.90 -25.53 -4.50
N GLN A 216 -11.36 -24.39 -3.96
CA GLN A 216 -12.24 -24.40 -2.80
C GLN A 216 -13.70 -24.69 -3.20
N SER A 217 -14.39 -25.48 -2.35
CA SER A 217 -15.82 -25.75 -2.54
C SER A 217 -16.66 -24.49 -2.31
N GLU A 218 -17.82 -24.39 -2.93
CA GLU A 218 -18.76 -23.28 -2.72
C GLU A 218 -19.17 -23.11 -1.25
N ALA A 219 -19.27 -24.22 -0.51
CA ALA A 219 -19.62 -24.22 0.93
C ALA A 219 -18.55 -23.56 1.81
N ALA A 220 -17.32 -23.41 1.33
CA ALA A 220 -16.24 -22.75 2.07
C ALA A 220 -16.38 -21.22 2.08
N TRP A 221 -17.05 -20.65 1.08
CA TRP A 221 -17.22 -19.22 0.95
C TRP A 221 -18.22 -18.68 1.98
N ARG A 222 -17.87 -17.55 2.60
CA ARG A 222 -18.69 -16.86 3.59
C ARG A 222 -19.12 -15.51 3.07
N ARG A 223 -20.44 -15.32 2.94
CA ARG A 223 -21.03 -14.03 2.54
C ARG A 223 -21.00 -13.06 3.71
N LEU A 224 -20.38 -11.90 3.52
CA LEU A 224 -20.27 -10.85 4.52
C LEU A 224 -20.66 -9.50 3.91
N SER A 225 -21.41 -8.71 4.69
CA SER A 225 -21.51 -7.27 4.48
C SER A 225 -20.41 -6.60 5.29
N VAL A 226 -19.57 -5.82 4.64
CA VAL A 226 -18.34 -5.25 5.26
C VAL A 226 -18.34 -3.73 5.29
N ARG A 227 -19.15 -3.08 4.45
CA ARG A 227 -19.30 -1.63 4.43
C ARG A 227 -20.63 -1.21 3.82
N PRO A 228 -21.16 -0.04 4.19
CA PRO A 228 -22.26 0.57 3.46
C PRO A 228 -21.77 1.02 2.07
N GLY A 229 -22.56 0.76 1.05
CA GLY A 229 -22.42 1.32 -0.29
C GLY A 229 -23.23 2.62 -0.45
N GLU A 230 -23.35 3.12 -1.66
CA GLU A 230 -24.16 4.32 -1.96
C GLU A 230 -25.67 4.06 -1.84
N LYS A 231 -26.12 2.91 -2.34
CA LYS A 231 -27.54 2.53 -2.38
C LYS A 231 -27.89 1.41 -1.41
N SER A 232 -26.96 0.54 -1.07
CA SER A 232 -27.15 -0.63 -0.21
C SER A 232 -25.82 -1.07 0.40
N GLU A 233 -25.85 -2.03 1.33
CA GLU A 233 -24.63 -2.66 1.85
C GLU A 233 -23.84 -3.36 0.74
N VAL A 234 -22.52 -3.20 0.77
CA VAL A 234 -21.62 -3.94 -0.11
C VAL A 234 -21.39 -5.32 0.46
N ILE A 235 -21.99 -6.31 -0.21
CA ILE A 235 -21.88 -7.72 0.13
C ILE A 235 -20.91 -8.38 -0.83
N ALA A 236 -20.00 -9.20 -0.31
CA ALA A 236 -19.11 -10.05 -1.09
C ALA A 236 -18.90 -11.38 -0.36
N GLU A 237 -18.31 -12.33 -1.04
CA GLU A 237 -17.97 -13.63 -0.49
C GLU A 237 -16.47 -13.69 -0.18
N TYR A 238 -16.14 -14.31 0.93
CA TYR A 238 -14.79 -14.32 1.47
C TYR A 238 -14.34 -15.72 1.86
N LEU A 239 -13.04 -15.95 1.63
CA LEU A 239 -12.29 -17.08 2.17
C LEU A 239 -11.08 -16.56 2.92
N THR A 240 -10.61 -17.29 3.92
CA THR A 240 -9.31 -17.04 4.54
C THR A 240 -8.63 -18.35 4.90
N ARG A 241 -7.30 -18.35 4.81
CA ARG A 241 -6.43 -19.44 5.25
C ARG A 241 -5.10 -18.89 5.73
N ARG A 242 -4.53 -19.53 6.74
CA ARG A 242 -3.12 -19.34 7.09
C ARG A 242 -2.25 -20.03 6.06
N VAL A 243 -1.35 -19.28 5.44
CA VAL A 243 -0.43 -19.76 4.39
C VAL A 243 0.99 -19.33 4.72
N HIS A 244 1.96 -20.07 4.20
CA HIS A 244 3.36 -19.65 4.27
C HIS A 244 3.73 -18.90 2.98
N VAL A 245 4.49 -17.81 3.16
CA VAL A 245 5.02 -16.97 2.09
C VAL A 245 6.54 -16.98 2.20
N TRP A 246 7.21 -17.28 1.10
CA TRP A 246 8.66 -17.31 1.04
C TRP A 246 9.16 -16.59 -0.20
N ASN A 247 10.13 -15.71 -0.02
CA ASN A 247 10.67 -14.84 -1.07
C ASN A 247 11.85 -15.45 -1.85
N GLY A 248 12.17 -16.72 -1.63
CA GLY A 248 13.30 -17.41 -2.27
C GLY A 248 14.66 -17.08 -1.67
N LYS A 249 14.77 -16.19 -0.69
CA LYS A 249 16.06 -15.71 -0.14
C LYS A 249 16.18 -15.89 1.37
N ALA A 250 15.11 -15.70 2.12
CA ALA A 250 15.15 -15.79 3.58
C ALA A 250 15.27 -17.24 4.05
N PRO A 251 15.95 -17.52 5.19
CA PRO A 251 16.08 -18.87 5.74
C PRO A 251 14.76 -19.42 6.29
N THR A 252 13.78 -18.55 6.51
CA THR A 252 12.46 -18.92 7.04
C THR A 252 11.36 -18.33 6.17
N ALA A 253 10.22 -19.03 6.10
CA ALA A 253 8.99 -18.52 5.51
C ALA A 253 8.15 -17.79 6.56
N ARG A 254 7.41 -16.75 6.14
CA ARG A 254 6.44 -16.04 6.96
C ARG A 254 5.11 -16.78 6.93
N CYS A 255 4.36 -16.76 8.02
CA CYS A 255 3.04 -17.36 8.09
C CYS A 255 1.98 -16.29 8.31
N TRP A 256 1.25 -15.93 7.24
CA TRP A 256 0.23 -14.88 7.23
C TRP A 256 -1.15 -15.43 6.86
N HIS A 257 -2.18 -14.62 7.04
CA HIS A 257 -3.48 -14.88 6.47
C HIS A 257 -3.49 -14.53 4.97
N LEU A 258 -3.96 -15.46 4.16
CA LEU A 258 -4.48 -15.18 2.83
C LEU A 258 -5.98 -14.87 3.00
N LEU A 259 -6.41 -13.70 2.57
CA LEU A 259 -7.82 -13.34 2.40
C LEU A 259 -8.14 -13.31 0.90
N VAL A 260 -9.18 -14.00 0.52
CA VAL A 260 -9.73 -13.93 -0.84
C VAL A 260 -11.13 -13.36 -0.78
N ARG A 261 -11.39 -12.33 -1.59
CA ARG A 261 -12.71 -11.76 -1.81
C ARG A 261 -13.19 -12.12 -3.20
N ARG A 262 -14.44 -12.54 -3.31
CA ARG A 262 -15.15 -12.81 -4.55
C ARG A 262 -16.37 -11.88 -4.64
N GLU A 263 -16.53 -11.21 -5.78
CA GLU A 263 -17.77 -10.47 -6.08
C GLU A 263 -18.93 -11.45 -6.20
N ILE A 264 -20.16 -11.00 -5.89
CA ILE A 264 -21.34 -11.88 -5.90
C ILE A 264 -21.62 -12.49 -7.28
N ASP A 265 -21.21 -11.83 -8.37
CA ASP A 265 -21.30 -12.37 -9.72
C ASP A 265 -20.21 -13.41 -10.04
N GLY A 266 -19.31 -13.68 -9.10
CA GLY A 266 -18.22 -14.65 -9.22
C GLY A 266 -17.09 -14.28 -10.19
N ARG A 267 -17.19 -13.13 -10.89
CA ARG A 267 -16.26 -12.78 -11.98
C ARG A 267 -14.92 -12.24 -11.51
N LYS A 268 -14.88 -11.57 -10.36
CA LYS A 268 -13.69 -10.89 -9.88
C LYS A 268 -13.23 -11.43 -8.54
N LEU A 269 -11.97 -11.88 -8.50
CA LEU A 269 -11.28 -12.25 -7.27
C LEU A 269 -10.27 -11.16 -6.90
N LYS A 270 -10.17 -10.87 -5.61
CA LYS A 270 -9.12 -10.05 -5.01
C LYS A 270 -8.43 -10.85 -3.90
N PHE A 271 -7.14 -10.71 -3.81
CA PHE A 271 -6.29 -11.45 -2.88
C PHE A 271 -5.53 -10.48 -1.99
N CYS A 272 -5.43 -10.79 -0.70
CA CYS A 272 -4.66 -9.99 0.25
C CYS A 272 -3.87 -10.89 1.20
N PHE A 273 -2.68 -10.44 1.58
CA PHE A 273 -1.98 -10.94 2.76
C PHE A 273 -2.26 -10.05 3.97
N ALA A 274 -2.34 -10.65 5.15
CA ALA A 274 -2.41 -9.94 6.42
C ALA A 274 -1.65 -10.71 7.51
N ASN A 275 -0.82 -9.99 8.28
CA ASN A 275 -0.07 -10.55 9.39
C ASN A 275 -0.81 -10.51 10.74
N VAL A 276 -2.13 -10.36 10.68
CA VAL A 276 -3.00 -10.42 11.87
C VAL A 276 -2.73 -11.72 12.63
N LYS A 277 -2.85 -11.69 13.97
CA LYS A 277 -2.70 -12.87 14.84
C LYS A 277 -3.52 -14.05 14.31
N PRO A 278 -3.09 -15.31 14.56
CA PRO A 278 -3.74 -16.52 14.02
C PRO A 278 -5.24 -16.60 14.29
N GLN A 279 -5.71 -16.02 15.39
CA GLN A 279 -7.12 -15.98 15.80
C GLN A 279 -7.92 -14.85 15.15
N GLY A 280 -7.31 -14.10 14.22
CA GLY A 280 -7.98 -13.02 13.49
C GLY A 280 -9.22 -13.51 12.75
N SER A 281 -10.37 -12.91 13.04
CA SER A 281 -11.63 -13.32 12.41
C SER A 281 -11.70 -12.92 10.96
N LEU A 282 -12.41 -13.74 10.15
CA LEU A 282 -12.68 -13.41 8.75
C LEU A 282 -13.34 -12.03 8.59
N ARG A 283 -14.26 -11.65 9.49
CA ARG A 283 -14.92 -10.35 9.49
C ARG A 283 -13.91 -9.21 9.68
N ARG A 284 -12.93 -9.37 10.58
CA ARG A 284 -11.87 -8.37 10.78
C ARG A 284 -11.03 -8.19 9.50
N LEU A 285 -10.60 -9.28 8.89
CA LEU A 285 -9.80 -9.23 7.65
C LEU A 285 -10.58 -8.57 6.50
N ALA A 286 -11.87 -8.93 6.36
CA ALA A 286 -12.74 -8.34 5.35
C ALA A 286 -13.00 -6.84 5.59
N SER A 287 -13.13 -6.42 6.87
CA SER A 287 -13.24 -5.00 7.22
C SER A 287 -11.97 -4.23 6.88
N MET A 288 -10.79 -4.76 7.22
CA MET A 288 -9.50 -4.15 6.87
C MET A 288 -9.35 -3.95 5.34
N GLN A 289 -9.80 -4.93 4.55
CA GLN A 289 -9.79 -4.79 3.09
C GLN A 289 -10.73 -3.69 2.61
N ALA A 290 -11.88 -3.53 3.26
CA ALA A 290 -12.88 -2.53 2.88
C ALA A 290 -12.41 -1.09 3.13
N ASP A 291 -11.51 -0.87 4.10
CA ASP A 291 -10.99 0.46 4.45
C ASP A 291 -10.25 1.11 3.26
N ARG A 292 -9.58 0.32 2.41
CA ARG A 292 -8.88 0.84 1.23
C ARG A 292 -9.78 1.63 0.27
N HIS A 293 -11.04 1.23 0.12
CA HIS A 293 -11.96 1.87 -0.82
C HIS A 293 -12.14 3.36 -0.59
N PHE A 294 -12.01 3.80 0.67
CA PHE A 294 -12.31 5.19 1.01
C PHE A 294 -11.16 6.16 0.71
N VAL A 295 -9.94 5.67 0.46
CA VAL A 295 -8.81 6.54 0.13
C VAL A 295 -9.01 7.24 -1.21
N GLU A 296 -9.66 6.60 -2.18
CA GLU A 296 -9.97 7.19 -3.49
C GLU A 296 -10.75 8.50 -3.35
N ARG A 297 -11.62 8.60 -2.32
CA ARG A 297 -12.39 9.81 -2.01
C ARG A 297 -11.55 10.96 -1.47
N ALA A 298 -10.37 10.69 -0.93
CA ALA A 298 -9.47 11.73 -0.46
C ALA A 298 -8.76 12.46 -1.61
N PHE A 299 -8.80 11.89 -2.82
CA PHE A 299 -8.19 12.47 -4.02
C PHE A 299 -9.21 13.16 -4.95
N GLU A 300 -10.50 13.00 -4.70
CA GLU A 300 -11.61 13.71 -5.38
C GLU A 300 -11.83 15.11 -4.77
#